data_98f5e397cec1f475cc5941816c070741
#
_entry.id   98f5e397cec1f475cc5941816c070741
#
_cell.length_a   1.000
_cell.length_b   1.000
_cell.length_c   1.000
_cell.angle_alpha   90.00
_cell.angle_beta   90.00
_cell.angle_gamma   90.00
#
_symmetry.space_group_name_H-M   'P 1'
#
loop_
_entity.id
_entity.type
_entity.pdbx_description
1 polymer ?
#
loop_
_entity_poly.entity_id
_entity_poly.type
_entity_poly.pdbx_seq_one_letter_code
_entity_poly.pdbx_strand_id
1 'polypeptide(L)'
;MDEATNGKNCGTPFDLHGDLEDAYDQAERDGRTEVTETLDTFGLWQERAKCNEAFLHKIWRAIQGDAEAQSDVGRAFYWTDHDPKETREEYKWLDKPELAIYWYELAAEAGLGDAQVDLGCLYCPDLLPYSDLVNGRFARHWWEQAAAQKLPNGLLGLAHCLRCGKCCCCSHDVARAESLEAEAATIPSRPN
;
A
#
# COMPACT_ATOMS: atom_id res chain seq x y z
N MET A 1 21.75 47.88 2.68
CA MET A 1 22.61 46.96 3.38
C MET A 1 21.82 46.57 4.63
N ASP A 2 21.13 45.48 4.56
CA ASP A 2 20.91 44.59 5.67
C ASP A 2 19.99 43.45 5.18
N GLU A 3 20.61 42.30 5.08
CA GLU A 3 19.98 41.07 4.73
C GLU A 3 19.03 40.64 5.84
N ALA A 4 17.74 40.66 5.57
CA ALA A 4 16.76 39.98 6.40
C ALA A 4 16.86 38.46 6.15
N THR A 5 17.71 37.79 6.90
CA THR A 5 17.72 36.35 7.01
C THR A 5 16.37 35.91 7.55
N ASN A 6 15.62 35.24 6.68
CA ASN A 6 14.35 34.63 6.97
C ASN A 6 14.56 33.47 7.98
N GLY A 7 14.48 33.80 9.27
CA GLY A 7 14.51 32.84 10.37
C GLY A 7 13.28 31.95 10.29
N LYS A 8 13.45 30.74 9.75
CA LYS A 8 12.46 29.69 9.94
C LYS A 8 12.31 29.45 11.44
N ASN A 9 11.15 29.73 11.93
CA ASN A 9 10.73 29.57 13.31
C ASN A 9 10.76 28.05 13.64
N CYS A 10 11.86 27.56 14.22
CA CYS A 10 11.89 26.24 14.80
C CYS A 10 11.35 26.33 16.22
N GLY A 11 10.06 26.11 16.41
CA GLY A 11 9.54 26.15 17.77
C GLY A 11 8.04 26.10 17.97
N THR A 12 7.22 25.95 16.93
CA THR A 12 5.83 25.57 17.16
C THR A 12 5.79 24.07 17.46
N PRO A 13 5.12 23.63 18.53
CA PRO A 13 4.88 22.21 18.73
C PRO A 13 4.18 21.67 17.47
N PHE A 14 4.58 20.46 17.04
CA PHE A 14 3.96 19.78 15.92
C PHE A 14 2.46 19.66 16.17
N ASP A 15 1.65 20.32 15.34
CA ASP A 15 0.19 20.29 15.41
C ASP A 15 -0.34 19.36 14.32
N LEU A 16 -0.44 18.09 14.66
CA LEU A 16 -0.89 17.05 13.72
C LEU A 16 -2.26 17.37 13.12
N HIS A 17 -3.18 17.96 13.86
CA HIS A 17 -4.51 18.28 13.36
C HIS A 17 -4.47 19.43 12.35
N GLY A 18 -3.78 20.52 12.68
CA GLY A 18 -3.57 21.62 11.73
C GLY A 18 -2.83 21.19 10.49
N ASP A 19 -1.79 20.38 10.63
CA ASP A 19 -1.03 19.84 9.49
C ASP A 19 -1.87 18.93 8.59
N LEU A 20 -2.82 18.15 9.15
CA LEU A 20 -3.75 17.32 8.38
C LEU A 20 -4.85 18.14 7.71
N GLU A 21 -5.36 19.21 8.33
CA GLU A 21 -6.29 20.15 7.71
C GLU A 21 -5.65 20.88 6.54
N ASP A 22 -4.42 21.36 6.69
CA ASP A 22 -3.64 21.98 5.61
C ASP A 22 -3.38 20.98 4.46
N ALA A 23 -3.10 19.72 4.78
CA ALA A 23 -2.91 18.66 3.79
C ALA A 23 -4.21 18.33 3.04
N TYR A 24 -5.36 18.35 3.72
CA TYR A 24 -6.68 18.18 3.10
C TYR A 24 -6.94 19.30 2.10
N ASP A 25 -6.83 20.54 2.55
CA ASP A 25 -7.04 21.72 1.71
C ASP A 25 -6.09 21.75 0.50
N GLN A 26 -4.84 21.30 0.68
CA GLN A 26 -3.88 21.21 -0.42
C GLN A 26 -4.26 20.10 -1.39
N ALA A 27 -4.66 18.93 -0.90
CA ALA A 27 -5.10 17.81 -1.72
C ALA A 27 -6.35 18.17 -2.55
N GLU A 28 -7.29 18.91 -1.95
CA GLU A 28 -8.49 19.39 -2.65
C GLU A 28 -8.13 20.37 -3.77
N ARG A 29 -7.21 21.31 -3.53
CA ARG A 29 -6.69 22.24 -4.55
C ARG A 29 -5.97 21.53 -5.70
N ASP A 30 -5.24 20.45 -5.39
CA ASP A 30 -4.45 19.67 -6.36
C ASP A 30 -5.29 18.60 -7.08
N GLY A 31 -6.54 18.40 -6.68
CA GLY A 31 -7.43 17.37 -7.22
C GLY A 31 -7.01 15.94 -6.83
N ARG A 32 -6.32 15.77 -5.71
CA ARG A 32 -5.90 14.48 -5.17
C ARG A 32 -7.02 13.85 -4.36
N THR A 33 -8.03 13.34 -5.06
CA THR A 33 -9.27 12.82 -4.47
C THR A 33 -9.05 11.65 -3.52
N GLU A 34 -8.07 10.80 -3.79
CA GLU A 34 -7.74 9.66 -2.94
C GLU A 34 -7.19 10.09 -1.57
N VAL A 35 -6.46 11.20 -1.53
CA VAL A 35 -5.95 11.77 -0.27
C VAL A 35 -7.09 12.36 0.54
N THR A 36 -7.98 13.16 -0.08
CA THR A 36 -9.13 13.73 0.61
C THR A 36 -10.08 12.63 1.10
N GLU A 37 -10.35 11.61 0.30
CA GLU A 37 -11.18 10.48 0.69
C GLU A 37 -10.54 9.66 1.84
N THR A 38 -9.21 9.52 1.85
CA THR A 38 -8.49 8.89 2.96
C THR A 38 -8.68 9.71 4.24
N LEU A 39 -8.45 11.02 4.19
CA LEU A 39 -8.60 11.90 5.34
C LEU A 39 -10.04 11.96 5.84
N ASP A 40 -11.04 12.03 4.96
CA ASP A 40 -12.46 11.95 5.31
C ASP A 40 -12.80 10.64 6.01
N THR A 41 -12.28 9.54 5.50
CA THR A 41 -12.49 8.22 6.06
C THR A 41 -11.99 8.16 7.50
N PHE A 42 -10.80 8.65 7.78
CA PHE A 42 -10.20 8.61 9.12
C PHE A 42 -10.58 9.81 9.99
N GLY A 43 -10.88 10.97 9.42
CA GLY A 43 -11.35 12.17 10.14
C GLY A 43 -12.74 11.99 10.74
N LEU A 44 -13.67 11.40 10.00
CA LEU A 44 -15.00 11.04 10.51
C LEU A 44 -14.94 10.03 11.66
N TRP A 45 -13.83 9.33 11.80
CA TRP A 45 -13.59 8.34 12.84
C TRP A 45 -13.13 8.93 14.17
N GLN A 46 -12.53 10.09 14.18
CA GLN A 46 -12.19 10.77 15.44
C GLN A 46 -13.43 11.00 16.33
N GLU A 47 -14.60 11.23 15.73
CA GLU A 47 -15.85 11.36 16.47
C GLU A 47 -16.43 10.02 16.95
N ARG A 48 -16.11 8.91 16.28
CA ARG A 48 -16.77 7.61 16.53
C ARG A 48 -15.98 6.63 17.38
N ALA A 49 -14.68 6.54 17.25
CA ALA A 49 -13.90 5.61 18.03
C ALA A 49 -12.38 5.84 17.94
N LYS A 50 -11.76 6.42 18.91
CA LYS A 50 -10.39 6.05 19.31
C LYS A 50 -9.38 5.87 18.15
N CYS A 51 -9.44 6.68 17.09
CA CYS A 51 -8.39 6.65 16.09
C CYS A 51 -7.08 6.95 16.82
N ASN A 52 -6.18 5.98 16.81
CA ASN A 52 -4.91 6.09 17.46
C ASN A 52 -4.14 7.25 16.79
N GLU A 53 -3.78 8.27 17.55
CA GLU A 53 -2.97 9.41 17.11
C GLU A 53 -1.72 8.96 16.31
N ALA A 54 -1.15 7.80 16.68
CA ALA A 54 -0.07 7.17 15.94
C ALA A 54 -0.44 6.80 14.50
N PHE A 55 -1.69 6.45 14.21
CA PHE A 55 -2.13 6.15 12.85
C PHE A 55 -2.38 7.42 12.04
N LEU A 56 -2.92 8.47 12.64
CA LEU A 56 -3.02 9.79 12.00
C LEU A 56 -1.65 10.32 11.61
N HIS A 57 -0.66 10.10 12.46
CA HIS A 57 0.74 10.45 12.16
C HIS A 57 1.28 9.64 10.96
N LYS A 58 0.86 8.38 10.80
CA LYS A 58 1.21 7.58 9.61
C LYS A 58 0.57 8.15 8.35
N ILE A 59 -0.70 8.54 8.40
CA ILE A 59 -1.37 9.17 7.25
C ILE A 59 -0.64 10.45 6.85
N TRP A 60 -0.29 11.29 7.80
CA TRP A 60 0.47 12.50 7.52
C TRP A 60 1.83 12.20 6.86
N ARG A 61 2.60 11.23 7.37
CA ARG A 61 3.85 10.79 6.75
C ARG A 61 3.64 10.23 5.34
N ALA A 62 2.58 9.47 5.12
CA ALA A 62 2.24 8.92 3.81
C ALA A 62 1.98 10.04 2.79
N ILE A 63 1.25 11.09 3.19
CA ILE A 63 1.00 12.28 2.36
C ILE A 63 2.32 13.00 2.03
N GLN A 64 3.28 13.01 2.94
CA GLN A 64 4.62 13.58 2.73
C GLN A 64 5.54 12.71 1.86
N GLY A 65 5.09 11.55 1.41
CA GLY A 65 5.84 10.68 0.49
C GLY A 65 6.66 9.58 1.18
N ASP A 66 6.42 9.30 2.46
CA ASP A 66 7.06 8.19 3.15
C ASP A 66 6.47 6.84 2.68
N ALA A 67 7.27 6.06 1.95
CA ALA A 67 6.82 4.82 1.32
C ALA A 67 6.36 3.75 2.32
N GLU A 68 7.00 3.64 3.48
CA GLU A 68 6.56 2.70 4.52
C GLU A 68 5.21 3.11 5.11
N ALA A 69 5.04 4.41 5.36
CA ALA A 69 3.77 4.94 5.84
C ALA A 69 2.66 4.79 4.78
N GLN A 70 2.96 5.01 3.50
CA GLN A 70 2.04 4.76 2.39
C GLN A 70 1.59 3.29 2.35
N SER A 71 2.53 2.35 2.47
CA SER A 71 2.21 0.92 2.54
C SER A 71 1.35 0.58 3.76
N ASP A 72 1.62 1.17 4.93
CA ASP A 72 0.83 0.96 6.13
C ASP A 72 -0.62 1.49 5.97
N VAL A 73 -0.79 2.66 5.33
CA VAL A 73 -2.12 3.22 5.03
C VAL A 73 -2.85 2.33 4.02
N GLY A 74 -2.19 1.89 2.95
CA GLY A 74 -2.75 0.95 1.97
C GLY A 74 -3.24 -0.34 2.65
N ARG A 75 -2.44 -0.88 3.56
CA ARG A 75 -2.79 -2.08 4.32
C ARG A 75 -4.03 -1.89 5.18
N ALA A 76 -4.24 -0.72 5.77
CA ALA A 76 -5.42 -0.45 6.58
C ALA A 76 -6.72 -0.53 5.77
N PHE A 77 -6.69 -0.19 4.47
CA PHE A 77 -7.83 -0.33 3.57
C PHE A 77 -8.04 -1.73 3.01
N TYR A 78 -7.03 -2.58 3.06
CA TYR A 78 -7.06 -3.92 2.47
C TYR A 78 -7.37 -5.04 3.49
N TRP A 79 -6.90 -4.92 4.75
CA TRP A 79 -6.91 -6.01 5.73
C TRP A 79 -8.25 -6.29 6.39
N THR A 80 -9.27 -5.50 6.13
CA THR A 80 -10.58 -5.69 6.76
C THR A 80 -11.30 -6.97 6.35
N ASP A 81 -10.87 -7.61 5.27
CA ASP A 81 -11.58 -8.77 4.69
C ASP A 81 -10.92 -10.15 4.98
N HIS A 82 -9.71 -10.19 5.55
CA HIS A 82 -8.93 -11.42 5.64
C HIS A 82 -8.87 -12.07 7.02
N ASP A 83 -9.38 -11.45 8.09
CA ASP A 83 -9.55 -12.13 9.39
C ASP A 83 -11.01 -12.55 9.60
N PRO A 84 -11.32 -13.87 9.44
CA PRO A 84 -12.70 -14.35 9.57
C PRO A 84 -13.21 -14.37 11.01
N LYS A 85 -12.42 -13.97 12.00
CA LYS A 85 -12.74 -14.12 13.42
C LYS A 85 -13.02 -12.81 14.17
N GLU A 86 -12.57 -11.68 13.66
CA GLU A 86 -12.77 -10.39 14.32
C GLU A 86 -13.55 -9.41 13.43
N THR A 87 -14.84 -9.30 13.69
CA THR A 87 -15.69 -8.10 13.52
C THR A 87 -15.79 -7.49 12.12
N ARG A 88 -16.24 -8.29 11.15
CA ARG A 88 -16.54 -7.85 9.78
C ARG A 88 -17.46 -6.62 9.67
N GLU A 89 -18.42 -6.45 10.55
CA GLU A 89 -19.41 -5.37 10.45
C GLU A 89 -18.86 -4.04 10.95
N GLU A 90 -17.90 -4.07 11.87
CA GLU A 90 -17.37 -2.87 12.50
C GLU A 90 -16.33 -2.12 11.63
N TYR A 91 -15.66 -2.84 10.71
CA TYR A 91 -14.62 -2.30 9.81
C TYR A 91 -14.97 -2.35 8.32
N LYS A 92 -16.17 -2.79 7.96
CA LYS A 92 -16.63 -2.92 6.57
C LYS A 92 -16.57 -1.61 5.77
N TRP A 93 -16.56 -0.48 6.44
CA TRP A 93 -16.43 0.86 5.85
C TRP A 93 -14.97 1.17 5.44
N LEU A 94 -13.98 0.39 5.89
CA LEU A 94 -12.58 0.47 5.46
C LEU A 94 -12.29 -0.37 4.19
N ASP A 95 -13.24 -1.21 3.76
CA ASP A 95 -13.11 -2.00 2.54
C ASP A 95 -13.20 -1.08 1.31
N LYS A 96 -12.08 -0.43 1.03
CA LYS A 96 -11.88 0.46 -0.11
C LYS A 96 -10.63 0.03 -0.85
N PRO A 97 -10.71 -1.05 -1.62
CA PRO A 97 -9.55 -1.61 -2.31
C PRO A 97 -8.91 -0.63 -3.31
N GLU A 98 -9.68 0.32 -3.83
CA GLU A 98 -9.17 1.38 -4.70
C GLU A 98 -8.18 2.29 -3.95
N LEU A 99 -8.50 2.67 -2.71
CA LEU A 99 -7.59 3.46 -1.87
C LEU A 99 -6.39 2.64 -1.43
N ALA A 100 -6.56 1.34 -1.15
CA ALA A 100 -5.44 0.46 -0.87
C ALA A 100 -4.46 0.42 -2.05
N ILE A 101 -4.98 0.25 -3.27
CA ILE A 101 -4.17 0.26 -4.50
C ILE A 101 -3.44 1.58 -4.65
N TYR A 102 -4.13 2.70 -4.53
CA TYR A 102 -3.52 4.03 -4.65
C TYR A 102 -2.31 4.20 -3.72
N TRP A 103 -2.47 3.88 -2.44
CA TRP A 103 -1.39 4.03 -1.46
C TRP A 103 -0.25 3.02 -1.68
N TYR A 104 -0.58 1.78 -2.06
CA TYR A 104 0.43 0.79 -2.41
C TYR A 104 1.18 1.14 -3.70
N GLU A 105 0.52 1.73 -4.72
CA GLU A 105 1.19 2.17 -5.95
C GLU A 105 2.23 3.23 -5.65
N LEU A 106 1.90 4.25 -4.84
CA LEU A 106 2.87 5.26 -4.42
C LEU A 106 4.09 4.64 -3.72
N ALA A 107 3.86 3.71 -2.79
CA ALA A 107 4.94 3.02 -2.09
C ALA A 107 5.77 2.11 -3.01
N ALA A 108 5.12 1.41 -3.93
CA ALA A 108 5.76 0.49 -4.88
C ALA A 108 6.58 1.24 -5.93
N GLU A 109 6.10 2.39 -6.42
CA GLU A 109 6.82 3.28 -7.32
C GLU A 109 8.05 3.89 -6.64
N ALA A 110 7.97 4.18 -5.33
CA ALA A 110 9.12 4.57 -4.52
C ALA A 110 10.11 3.42 -4.28
N GLY A 111 9.82 2.20 -4.75
CA GLY A 111 10.71 1.03 -4.70
C GLY A 111 10.49 0.13 -3.48
N LEU A 112 9.44 0.35 -2.67
CA LEU A 112 9.15 -0.51 -1.52
C LEU A 112 8.68 -1.90 -1.98
N GLY A 113 9.53 -2.90 -1.83
CA GLY A 113 9.30 -4.24 -2.35
C GLY A 113 8.11 -4.95 -1.71
N ASP A 114 7.83 -4.72 -0.43
CA ASP A 114 6.67 -5.31 0.23
C ASP A 114 5.35 -4.78 -0.39
N ALA A 115 5.28 -3.47 -0.72
CA ALA A 115 4.14 -2.89 -1.43
C ALA A 115 3.99 -3.46 -2.85
N GLN A 116 5.10 -3.75 -3.54
CA GLN A 116 5.06 -4.43 -4.84
C GLN A 116 4.49 -5.85 -4.73
N VAL A 117 4.81 -6.59 -3.65
CA VAL A 117 4.21 -7.90 -3.38
C VAL A 117 2.71 -7.77 -3.14
N ASP A 118 2.31 -6.82 -2.29
CA ASP A 118 0.90 -6.59 -1.94
C ASP A 118 0.06 -6.21 -3.17
N LEU A 119 0.57 -5.33 -4.05
CA LEU A 119 -0.07 -5.00 -5.33
C LEU A 119 -0.19 -6.23 -6.25
N GLY A 120 0.84 -7.06 -6.32
CA GLY A 120 0.79 -8.30 -7.06
C GLY A 120 -0.37 -9.19 -6.60
N CYS A 121 -0.59 -9.27 -5.29
CA CYS A 121 -1.71 -10.02 -4.70
C CYS A 121 -3.06 -9.39 -5.02
N LEU A 122 -3.17 -8.05 -4.91
CA LEU A 122 -4.40 -7.30 -5.19
C LEU A 122 -4.85 -7.43 -6.64
N TYR A 123 -3.93 -7.40 -7.59
CA TYR A 123 -4.24 -7.57 -9.00
C TYR A 123 -4.38 -9.02 -9.46
N CYS A 124 -4.11 -10.02 -8.59
CA CYS A 124 -4.12 -11.42 -8.98
C CYS A 124 -5.54 -12.00 -9.10
N PRO A 125 -5.94 -12.51 -10.28
CA PRO A 125 -7.27 -13.09 -10.49
C PRO A 125 -7.55 -14.34 -9.69
N ASP A 126 -6.52 -15.06 -9.27
CA ASP A 126 -6.68 -16.29 -8.48
C ASP A 126 -6.85 -15.99 -6.98
N LEU A 127 -6.34 -14.84 -6.50
CA LEU A 127 -6.46 -14.44 -5.10
C LEU A 127 -7.73 -13.63 -4.85
N LEU A 128 -8.15 -12.81 -5.81
CA LEU A 128 -9.37 -11.98 -5.73
C LEU A 128 -10.27 -12.20 -6.94
N PRO A 129 -10.86 -13.39 -7.13
CA PRO A 129 -11.54 -13.77 -8.37
C PRO A 129 -12.83 -12.99 -8.67
N TYR A 130 -13.35 -12.22 -7.71
CA TYR A 130 -14.59 -11.45 -7.83
C TYR A 130 -14.38 -9.93 -7.79
N SER A 131 -13.14 -9.47 -7.86
CA SER A 131 -12.83 -8.05 -7.88
C SER A 131 -12.76 -7.53 -9.31
N ASP A 132 -13.39 -6.40 -9.57
CA ASP A 132 -13.29 -5.69 -10.86
C ASP A 132 -11.87 -5.11 -11.09
N LEU A 133 -11.04 -5.09 -10.04
CA LEU A 133 -9.67 -4.59 -10.06
C LEU A 133 -8.65 -5.60 -10.60
N VAL A 134 -9.09 -6.83 -10.83
CA VAL A 134 -8.22 -7.92 -11.27
C VAL A 134 -7.55 -7.63 -12.61
N ASN A 135 -6.22 -7.64 -12.61
CA ASN A 135 -5.42 -7.50 -13.80
C ASN A 135 -4.13 -8.31 -13.70
N GLY A 136 -4.15 -9.51 -14.26
CA GLY A 136 -3.01 -10.41 -14.18
C GLY A 136 -1.71 -9.88 -14.79
N ARG A 137 -1.77 -8.90 -15.71
CA ARG A 137 -0.56 -8.23 -16.24
C ARG A 137 0.07 -7.32 -15.20
N PHE A 138 -0.74 -6.58 -14.44
CA PHE A 138 -0.26 -5.75 -13.35
C PHE A 138 0.24 -6.61 -12.19
N ALA A 139 -0.48 -7.68 -11.83
CA ALA A 139 -0.01 -8.64 -10.83
C ALA A 139 1.40 -9.14 -11.16
N ARG A 140 1.59 -9.61 -12.39
CA ARG A 140 2.90 -10.07 -12.85
C ARG A 140 3.95 -8.96 -12.81
N HIS A 141 3.64 -7.77 -13.31
CA HIS A 141 4.56 -6.64 -13.34
C HIS A 141 5.12 -6.35 -11.94
N TRP A 142 4.25 -6.24 -10.96
CA TRP A 142 4.65 -5.94 -9.59
C TRP A 142 5.45 -7.08 -8.95
N TRP A 143 5.06 -8.33 -9.19
CA TRP A 143 5.86 -9.46 -8.72
C TRP A 143 7.21 -9.57 -9.41
N GLU A 144 7.34 -9.18 -10.67
CA GLU A 144 8.64 -9.08 -11.36
C GLU A 144 9.54 -8.03 -10.70
N GLN A 145 9.00 -6.88 -10.32
CA GLN A 145 9.75 -5.85 -9.61
C GLN A 145 10.21 -6.34 -8.22
N ALA A 146 9.32 -6.97 -7.47
CA ALA A 146 9.64 -7.53 -6.16
C ALA A 146 10.67 -8.69 -6.26
N ALA A 147 10.55 -9.55 -7.27
CA ALA A 147 11.49 -10.64 -7.54
C ALA A 147 12.88 -10.11 -7.92
N ALA A 148 12.96 -9.01 -8.66
CA ALA A 148 14.24 -8.35 -8.97
C ALA A 148 14.97 -7.86 -7.72
N GLN A 149 14.23 -7.53 -6.66
CA GLN A 149 14.78 -7.20 -5.33
C GLN A 149 15.11 -8.46 -4.49
N LYS A 150 14.92 -9.65 -5.06
CA LYS A 150 15.12 -10.95 -4.37
C LYS A 150 14.25 -11.12 -3.13
N LEU A 151 13.03 -10.59 -3.16
CA LEU A 151 12.06 -10.82 -2.11
C LEU A 151 11.43 -12.20 -2.29
N PRO A 152 11.43 -13.07 -1.24
CA PRO A 152 10.88 -14.42 -1.35
C PRO A 152 9.43 -14.42 -1.84
N ASN A 153 8.58 -13.53 -1.31
CA ASN A 153 7.18 -13.43 -1.70
C ASN A 153 7.00 -12.93 -3.15
N GLY A 154 7.90 -12.07 -3.64
CA GLY A 154 7.91 -11.64 -5.05
C GLY A 154 8.27 -12.80 -5.99
N LEU A 155 9.28 -13.60 -5.64
CA LEU A 155 9.67 -14.80 -6.39
C LEU A 155 8.54 -15.84 -6.41
N LEU A 156 7.88 -16.08 -5.27
CA LEU A 156 6.74 -16.99 -5.16
C LEU A 156 5.52 -16.50 -5.93
N GLY A 157 5.22 -15.19 -5.88
CA GLY A 157 4.14 -14.60 -6.67
C GLY A 157 4.38 -14.74 -8.18
N LEU A 158 5.61 -14.49 -8.64
CA LEU A 158 5.97 -14.68 -10.04
C LEU A 158 5.90 -16.17 -10.45
N ALA A 159 6.34 -17.09 -9.59
CA ALA A 159 6.20 -18.53 -9.80
C ALA A 159 4.73 -18.95 -9.93
N HIS A 160 3.87 -18.39 -9.06
CA HIS A 160 2.42 -18.60 -9.15
C HIS A 160 1.85 -18.15 -10.49
N CYS A 161 2.21 -16.95 -10.99
CA CYS A 161 1.82 -16.49 -12.33
C CYS A 161 2.20 -17.47 -13.43
N LEU A 162 3.42 -17.99 -13.38
CA LEU A 162 3.94 -18.91 -14.41
C LEU A 162 3.26 -20.29 -14.33
N ARG A 163 2.77 -20.71 -13.18
CA ARG A 163 2.02 -21.96 -13.01
C ARG A 163 0.56 -21.85 -13.43
N CYS A 164 -0.11 -20.80 -12.97
CA CYS A 164 -1.56 -20.71 -13.16
C CYS A 164 -1.94 -20.41 -14.61
N GLY A 165 -1.09 -19.74 -15.35
CA GLY A 165 -1.33 -19.35 -16.76
C GLY A 165 -2.52 -18.39 -16.94
N LYS A 166 -3.24 -18.05 -15.87
CA LYS A 166 -4.41 -17.18 -15.91
C LYS A 166 -4.06 -15.70 -15.66
N CYS A 167 -3.01 -15.46 -14.88
CA CYS A 167 -2.58 -14.11 -14.50
C CYS A 167 -2.04 -13.29 -15.67
N CYS A 168 -1.70 -13.92 -16.78
CA CYS A 168 -1.28 -13.22 -18.00
C CYS A 168 -1.35 -14.18 -19.19
N CYS A 169 -1.33 -13.61 -20.40
CA CYS A 169 -1.16 -14.34 -21.66
C CYS A 169 0.24 -14.99 -21.78
N CYS A 170 0.84 -15.43 -20.66
CA CYS A 170 2.16 -16.03 -20.63
C CYS A 170 2.04 -17.52 -20.84
N SER A 171 3.00 -18.05 -21.56
CA SER A 171 3.19 -19.50 -21.63
C SER A 171 3.34 -20.06 -20.22
N HIS A 172 2.57 -21.08 -19.92
CA HIS A 172 2.72 -21.90 -18.73
C HIS A 172 4.16 -22.44 -18.67
N ASP A 173 4.97 -21.93 -17.77
CA ASP A 173 6.40 -22.29 -17.63
C ASP A 173 6.66 -22.82 -16.22
N VAL A 174 6.38 -24.12 -16.06
CA VAL A 174 6.53 -24.82 -14.79
C VAL A 174 8.00 -24.91 -14.37
N ALA A 175 8.92 -25.13 -15.33
CA ALA A 175 10.33 -25.27 -15.00
C ALA A 175 10.91 -23.98 -14.42
N ARG A 176 10.54 -22.83 -14.97
CA ARG A 176 10.92 -21.52 -14.43
C ARG A 176 10.27 -21.24 -13.10
N ALA A 177 9.00 -21.63 -12.91
CA ALA A 177 8.32 -21.50 -11.62
C ALA A 177 9.03 -22.28 -10.52
N GLU A 178 9.42 -23.54 -10.79
CA GLU A 178 10.19 -24.38 -9.85
C GLU A 178 11.56 -23.78 -9.52
N SER A 179 12.23 -23.17 -10.49
CA SER A 179 13.49 -22.48 -10.26
C SER A 179 13.33 -21.28 -9.32
N LEU A 180 12.27 -20.48 -9.50
CA LEU A 180 11.98 -19.33 -8.65
C LEU A 180 11.60 -19.74 -7.21
N GLU A 181 10.84 -20.81 -7.07
CA GLU A 181 10.49 -21.38 -5.77
C GLU A 181 11.74 -21.88 -5.02
N ALA A 182 12.64 -22.58 -5.74
CA ALA A 182 13.90 -23.02 -5.19
C ALA A 182 14.78 -21.82 -4.76
N GLU A 183 14.84 -20.76 -5.57
CA GLU A 183 15.56 -19.53 -5.20
C GLU A 183 14.93 -18.89 -3.95
N ALA A 184 13.63 -18.75 -3.89
CA ALA A 184 12.94 -18.19 -2.73
C ALA A 184 13.24 -18.96 -1.43
N ALA A 185 13.32 -20.28 -1.51
CA ALA A 185 13.63 -21.15 -0.38
C ALA A 185 15.06 -20.97 0.18
N THR A 186 15.99 -20.43 -0.63
CA THR A 186 17.37 -20.16 -0.17
C THR A 186 17.52 -18.85 0.57
N ILE A 187 16.54 -17.95 0.47
CA ILE A 187 16.61 -16.63 1.09
C ILE A 187 16.14 -16.74 2.54
N PRO A 188 16.95 -16.34 3.51
CA PRO A 188 16.52 -16.39 4.91
C PRO A 188 15.34 -15.45 5.14
N SER A 189 14.33 -15.94 5.86
CA SER A 189 13.21 -15.10 6.32
C SER A 189 13.75 -13.92 7.14
N ARG A 190 13.24 -12.71 6.88
CA ARG A 190 13.57 -11.54 7.72
C ARG A 190 13.23 -11.87 9.17
N PRO A 191 14.11 -11.61 10.13
CA PRO A 191 13.73 -11.70 11.53
C PRO A 191 12.62 -10.68 11.81
N ASN A 192 11.59 -11.14 12.51
CA ASN A 192 10.50 -10.29 13.00
C ASN A 192 11.02 -9.23 13.98
#